data_152ac8c85e2ff42ab414d913e83110c7
#
_entry.id   152ac8c85e2ff42ab414d913e83110c7
#
_cell.length_a   1.000
_cell.length_b   1.000
_cell.length_c   1.000
_cell.angle_alpha   90.00
_cell.angle_beta   90.00
_cell.angle_gamma   90.00
#
_symmetry.space_group_name_H-M   'P 1'
#
loop_
_entity.id
_entity.type
_entity.pdbx_description
1 polymer ?
#
loop_
_entity_poly.entity_id
_entity_poly.type
_entity_poly.pdbx_seq_one_letter_code
_entity_poly.pdbx_strand_id
1 'polypeptide(L)'
;MKKKLLVAILSLSLLATGLMGCGKTGSAEQSDPADVETKQENEGEQLESGKVALRIWVEEANIENLQKMVDSFKQRYAGQADFDITIEPSGDADTRKNVLGDIHNAADIFSMPDDQLYSLIAGGALSPVVNQDEVKGANLPDAVEAACYQSTLYAYPYTADNGYFLYYNREYLSDPDGQPFDRILEVAAENEKKISMEFNSGWYLYSFFGNTGLDFGINDDGVTNHCNWNTTEGSIKGTDVGQALLNIATHPGFVAQADGLFIEGVKDGTCIAGISGVWNAVAVEEAWGHNYGACKLPTYTCKGQQIQMSSFKGYKMFGVNAYSEHLAWAHKL
;
A
#
# COMPACT_ATOMS: atom_id res chain seq x y z
N MET A 1 62.26 16.14 7.73
CA MET A 1 62.48 17.49 7.10
C MET A 1 61.13 18.19 6.96
N LYS A 2 61.08 19.37 7.51
CA LYS A 2 59.91 20.27 7.66
C LYS A 2 59.43 20.80 6.29
N LYS A 3 58.12 21.03 6.11
CA LYS A 3 57.61 22.31 5.58
C LYS A 3 56.11 22.44 5.91
N LYS A 4 55.84 23.37 6.83
CA LYS A 4 54.57 24.02 7.09
C LYS A 4 54.29 25.00 5.96
N LEU A 5 53.01 25.15 5.53
CA LEU A 5 52.59 26.36 4.85
C LEU A 5 51.27 26.86 5.45
N LEU A 6 51.36 27.98 6.13
CA LEU A 6 50.28 28.88 6.57
C LEU A 6 49.72 29.60 5.33
N VAL A 7 48.42 29.79 5.20
CA VAL A 7 47.83 30.88 4.44
C VAL A 7 46.72 31.56 5.24
N ALA A 8 46.81 32.87 5.25
CA ALA A 8 46.20 33.81 6.12
C ALA A 8 44.73 34.15 5.78
N ILE A 9 44.06 34.57 6.85
CA ILE A 9 42.77 35.28 6.91
C ILE A 9 42.90 36.66 6.25
N LEU A 10 41.92 37.02 5.41
CA LEU A 10 41.68 38.42 5.04
C LEU A 10 40.23 38.79 5.33
N SER A 11 40.06 39.49 6.46
CA SER A 11 38.85 40.20 6.84
C SER A 11 38.87 41.58 6.13
N LEU A 12 37.76 41.95 5.49
CA LEU A 12 37.54 43.33 5.07
C LEU A 12 36.14 43.78 5.47
N SER A 13 36.11 44.58 6.51
CA SER A 13 34.97 45.38 6.98
C SER A 13 34.88 46.68 6.15
N LEU A 14 33.67 47.01 5.69
CA LEU A 14 33.35 48.39 5.30
C LEU A 14 31.98 48.78 5.87
N LEU A 15 32.02 49.89 6.61
CA LEU A 15 30.93 50.58 7.29
C LEU A 15 30.05 51.37 6.31
N ALA A 16 28.77 51.32 6.58
CA ALA A 16 27.72 52.34 6.68
C ALA A 16 27.69 53.54 5.69
N THR A 17 26.51 53.71 5.09
CA THR A 17 25.68 54.91 5.28
C THR A 17 24.25 54.63 4.82
N GLY A 18 23.26 55.04 5.64
CA GLY A 18 21.84 54.83 5.39
C GLY A 18 21.24 55.89 4.44
N LEU A 19 20.08 55.55 3.94
CA LEU A 19 19.00 56.51 3.64
C LEU A 19 17.65 55.74 3.55
N MET A 20 16.67 56.29 4.19
CA MET A 20 15.28 55.85 4.26
C MET A 20 14.62 55.72 2.88
N GLY A 21 13.91 54.60 2.70
CA GLY A 21 12.95 54.43 1.59
C GLY A 21 11.95 53.36 1.96
N CYS A 22 10.69 53.75 2.25
CA CYS A 22 9.55 52.84 2.42
C CYS A 22 9.32 52.05 1.14
N GLY A 23 9.42 50.76 1.22
CA GLY A 23 8.99 49.83 0.18
C GLY A 23 8.74 48.44 0.80
N LYS A 24 7.47 48.02 0.81
CA LYS A 24 7.09 46.68 1.22
C LYS A 24 7.76 45.64 0.31
N THR A 25 8.74 44.95 0.83
CA THR A 25 9.21 43.69 0.23
C THR A 25 8.83 42.56 1.19
N GLY A 26 7.94 41.69 0.72
CA GLY A 26 7.61 40.45 1.42
C GLY A 26 8.84 39.56 1.49
N SER A 27 9.27 39.28 2.69
CA SER A 27 10.20 38.19 2.99
C SER A 27 9.48 36.87 2.73
N ALA A 28 10.05 36.02 1.90
CA ALA A 28 9.63 34.62 1.82
C ALA A 28 9.94 33.97 3.17
N GLU A 29 8.95 33.83 4.00
CA GLU A 29 8.99 32.94 5.15
C GLU A 29 8.93 31.51 4.63
N GLN A 30 9.94 30.76 4.99
CA GLN A 30 9.97 29.33 4.89
C GLN A 30 8.86 28.81 5.79
N SER A 31 7.72 28.44 5.20
CA SER A 31 6.61 27.86 5.95
C SER A 31 7.01 26.47 6.43
N ASP A 32 7.07 26.32 7.74
CA ASP A 32 7.10 25.05 8.45
C ASP A 32 5.85 24.25 8.06
N PRO A 33 5.92 22.91 7.79
CA PRO A 33 4.77 22.11 7.40
C PRO A 33 3.70 21.94 8.51
N ALA A 34 3.86 22.56 9.66
CA ALA A 34 3.02 22.38 10.85
C ALA A 34 1.85 23.36 10.99
N ASP A 35 1.72 24.39 10.14
CA ASP A 35 0.64 25.37 10.23
C ASP A 35 -0.40 25.22 9.11
N VAL A 36 -0.92 24.00 8.91
CA VAL A 36 -2.25 23.86 8.33
C VAL A 36 -3.24 24.03 9.46
N GLU A 37 -3.68 25.27 9.69
CA GLU A 37 -4.87 25.52 10.52
C GLU A 37 -6.02 24.67 9.99
N THR A 38 -6.35 23.62 10.69
CA THR A 38 -7.60 22.88 10.55
C THR A 38 -8.74 23.85 10.89
N LYS A 39 -9.33 24.48 9.89
CA LYS A 39 -10.67 25.05 10.01
C LYS A 39 -11.64 23.89 10.17
N GLN A 40 -11.81 23.40 11.40
CA GLN A 40 -13.00 22.69 11.79
C GLN A 40 -14.14 23.71 11.90
N GLU A 41 -14.86 23.89 10.82
CA GLU A 41 -16.23 24.41 10.89
C GLU A 41 -17.12 23.37 10.25
N ASN A 42 -17.84 22.62 11.08
CA ASN A 42 -19.01 21.84 10.76
C ASN A 42 -20.18 22.79 10.40
N GLU A 43 -20.09 23.46 9.28
CA GLU A 43 -21.26 24.00 8.60
C GLU A 43 -21.46 23.14 7.35
N GLY A 44 -22.64 22.55 7.21
CA GLY A 44 -22.95 21.63 6.12
C GLY A 44 -22.50 22.20 4.78
N GLU A 45 -21.49 21.58 4.18
CA GLU A 45 -20.94 21.94 2.89
C GLU A 45 -22.10 21.97 1.91
N GLN A 46 -22.38 23.16 1.36
CA GLN A 46 -23.52 23.33 0.47
C GLN A 46 -23.23 22.57 -0.83
N LEU A 47 -23.96 21.48 -1.04
CA LEU A 47 -23.82 20.67 -2.24
C LEU A 47 -24.12 21.51 -3.49
N GLU A 48 -23.22 21.48 -4.44
CA GLU A 48 -23.34 22.21 -5.70
C GLU A 48 -24.51 21.67 -6.52
N SER A 49 -25.27 22.57 -7.16
CA SER A 49 -26.28 22.23 -8.16
C SER A 49 -25.68 22.43 -9.56
N GLY A 50 -26.15 21.66 -10.54
CA GLY A 50 -25.69 21.73 -11.92
C GLY A 50 -24.93 20.47 -12.33
N LYS A 51 -24.02 20.58 -13.30
CA LYS A 51 -23.24 19.43 -13.76
C LYS A 51 -22.14 19.12 -12.76
N VAL A 52 -22.10 17.87 -12.28
CA VAL A 52 -21.10 17.31 -11.38
C VAL A 52 -20.40 16.16 -12.11
N ALA A 53 -19.16 16.37 -12.50
CA ALA A 53 -18.33 15.37 -13.17
C ALA A 53 -17.34 14.76 -12.17
N LEU A 54 -17.43 13.46 -11.91
CA LEU A 54 -16.52 12.73 -11.01
C LEU A 54 -15.87 11.55 -11.73
N ARG A 55 -14.59 11.33 -11.47
CA ARG A 55 -13.83 10.17 -11.94
C ARG A 55 -13.44 9.31 -10.75
N ILE A 56 -13.59 8.02 -10.90
CA ILE A 56 -13.24 7.03 -9.86
C ILE A 56 -12.24 6.05 -10.43
N TRP A 57 -11.11 5.86 -9.75
CA TRP A 57 -10.14 4.81 -10.05
C TRP A 57 -10.32 3.64 -9.10
N VAL A 58 -10.42 2.44 -9.65
CA VAL A 58 -10.59 1.20 -8.88
C VAL A 58 -10.05 0.01 -9.67
N GLU A 59 -9.68 -1.07 -8.97
CA GLU A 59 -9.34 -2.35 -9.60
C GLU A 59 -10.45 -2.80 -10.56
N GLU A 60 -10.06 -3.31 -11.74
CA GLU A 60 -10.99 -3.74 -12.80
C GLU A 60 -12.05 -4.72 -12.29
N ALA A 61 -11.66 -5.65 -11.42
CA ALA A 61 -12.57 -6.64 -10.81
C ALA A 61 -13.70 -6.02 -9.98
N ASN A 62 -13.55 -4.79 -9.52
CA ASN A 62 -14.52 -4.10 -8.65
C ASN A 62 -15.45 -3.15 -9.42
N ILE A 63 -15.19 -2.90 -10.71
CA ILE A 63 -15.94 -1.91 -11.53
C ILE A 63 -17.44 -2.23 -11.55
N GLU A 64 -17.82 -3.48 -11.80
CA GLU A 64 -19.24 -3.88 -11.89
C GLU A 64 -20.00 -3.58 -10.58
N ASN A 65 -19.40 -3.88 -9.44
CA ASN A 65 -20.01 -3.63 -8.15
C ASN A 65 -20.10 -2.14 -7.82
N LEU A 66 -19.03 -1.41 -8.12
CA LEU A 66 -19.00 0.04 -7.92
C LEU A 66 -19.99 0.77 -8.83
N GLN A 67 -20.21 0.28 -10.06
CA GLN A 67 -21.21 0.82 -10.97
C GLN A 67 -22.63 0.74 -10.37
N LYS A 68 -22.97 -0.36 -9.71
CA LYS A 68 -24.26 -0.51 -9.01
C LYS A 68 -24.42 0.51 -7.87
N MET A 69 -23.32 0.80 -7.16
CA MET A 69 -23.31 1.83 -6.10
C MET A 69 -23.49 3.22 -6.70
N VAL A 70 -22.77 3.55 -7.77
CA VAL A 70 -22.91 4.83 -8.51
C VAL A 70 -24.32 5.00 -9.04
N ASP A 71 -24.95 3.96 -9.60
CA ASP A 71 -26.32 4.02 -10.09
C ASP A 71 -27.31 4.29 -8.94
N SER A 72 -27.12 3.64 -7.80
CA SER A 72 -27.91 3.89 -6.59
C SER A 72 -27.72 5.30 -6.06
N PHE A 73 -26.50 5.83 -6.08
CA PHE A 73 -26.20 7.20 -5.71
C PHE A 73 -26.92 8.19 -6.63
N LYS A 74 -26.82 8.03 -7.95
CA LYS A 74 -27.51 8.88 -8.93
C LYS A 74 -29.02 8.88 -8.72
N GLN A 75 -29.61 7.73 -8.39
CA GLN A 75 -31.05 7.62 -8.07
C GLN A 75 -31.39 8.36 -6.77
N ARG A 76 -30.59 8.18 -5.72
CA ARG A 76 -30.81 8.79 -4.40
C ARG A 76 -30.77 10.32 -4.46
N TYR A 77 -29.89 10.88 -5.29
CA TYR A 77 -29.69 12.33 -5.41
C TYR A 77 -30.27 12.92 -6.70
N ALA A 78 -31.18 12.20 -7.36
CA ALA A 78 -31.82 12.68 -8.58
C ALA A 78 -32.47 14.06 -8.39
N GLY A 79 -32.19 14.99 -9.31
CA GLY A 79 -32.71 16.36 -9.28
C GLY A 79 -31.94 17.32 -8.36
N GLN A 80 -30.94 16.88 -7.63
CA GLN A 80 -30.05 17.77 -6.86
C GLN A 80 -28.88 18.28 -7.72
N ALA A 81 -28.32 17.39 -8.58
CA ALA A 81 -27.31 17.72 -9.56
C ALA A 81 -27.45 16.83 -10.81
N ASP A 82 -26.74 17.18 -11.88
CA ASP A 82 -26.60 16.39 -13.10
C ASP A 82 -25.25 15.63 -13.06
N PHE A 83 -25.30 14.36 -12.66
CA PHE A 83 -24.12 13.55 -12.37
C PHE A 83 -23.56 12.87 -13.62
N ASP A 84 -22.32 13.20 -13.95
CA ASP A 84 -21.47 12.55 -14.95
C ASP A 84 -20.32 11.80 -14.21
N ILE A 85 -20.59 10.59 -13.77
CA ILE A 85 -19.64 9.79 -12.96
C ILE A 85 -19.08 8.68 -13.82
N THR A 86 -17.75 8.64 -13.97
CA THR A 86 -17.00 7.63 -14.71
C THR A 86 -16.15 6.77 -13.78
N ILE A 87 -16.10 5.47 -14.05
CA ILE A 87 -15.25 4.52 -13.34
C ILE A 87 -14.19 4.03 -14.31
N GLU A 88 -12.93 4.17 -13.94
CA GLU A 88 -11.78 3.81 -14.76
C GLU A 88 -10.94 2.74 -14.03
N PRO A 89 -10.46 1.70 -14.75
CA PRO A 89 -9.61 0.69 -14.15
C PRO A 89 -8.25 1.27 -13.76
N SER A 90 -7.84 1.07 -12.52
CA SER A 90 -6.51 1.41 -12.01
C SER A 90 -6.13 0.41 -10.92
N GLY A 91 -4.97 -0.22 -11.04
CA GLY A 91 -4.48 -1.16 -10.03
C GLY A 91 -4.12 -0.46 -8.72
N ASP A 92 -4.60 -0.99 -7.61
CA ASP A 92 -4.36 -0.43 -6.27
C ASP A 92 -2.86 -0.24 -5.98
N ALA A 93 -2.01 -1.17 -6.44
CA ALA A 93 -0.56 -1.09 -6.24
C ALA A 93 0.09 0.15 -6.89
N ASP A 94 -0.49 0.64 -7.99
CA ASP A 94 0.01 1.79 -8.74
C ASP A 94 -0.63 3.13 -8.33
N THR A 95 -1.65 3.12 -7.47
CA THR A 95 -2.44 4.32 -7.13
C THR A 95 -1.56 5.46 -6.65
N ARG A 96 -0.67 5.23 -5.68
CA ARG A 96 0.26 6.27 -5.19
C ARG A 96 1.08 6.90 -6.32
N LYS A 97 1.65 6.07 -7.19
CA LYS A 97 2.47 6.54 -8.32
C LYS A 97 1.63 7.36 -9.30
N ASN A 98 0.43 6.89 -9.62
CA ASN A 98 -0.45 7.55 -10.57
C ASN A 98 -0.97 8.88 -10.03
N VAL A 99 -1.42 8.91 -8.76
CA VAL A 99 -1.93 10.12 -8.10
C VAL A 99 -0.83 11.16 -7.91
N LEU A 100 0.33 10.77 -7.34
CA LEU A 100 1.42 11.71 -7.09
C LEU A 100 2.17 12.11 -8.38
N GLY A 101 1.99 11.37 -9.47
CA GLY A 101 2.52 11.72 -10.78
C GLY A 101 1.87 12.94 -11.39
N ASP A 102 0.56 13.11 -11.20
CA ASP A 102 -0.20 14.31 -11.60
C ASP A 102 -1.47 14.44 -10.75
N ILE A 103 -1.31 15.01 -9.58
CA ILE A 103 -2.33 15.10 -8.55
C ILE A 103 -3.58 15.90 -8.99
N HIS A 104 -3.40 16.92 -9.84
CA HIS A 104 -4.47 17.76 -10.31
C HIS A 104 -5.32 17.12 -11.42
N ASN A 105 -4.77 16.13 -12.12
CA ASN A 105 -5.46 15.37 -13.16
C ASN A 105 -5.76 13.92 -12.72
N ALA A 106 -5.43 13.53 -11.49
CA ALA A 106 -5.82 12.25 -10.92
C ALA A 106 -7.35 12.17 -10.76
N ALA A 107 -7.89 10.96 -10.53
CA ALA A 107 -9.32 10.80 -10.25
C ALA A 107 -9.73 11.51 -8.96
N ASP A 108 -11.01 11.87 -8.87
CA ASP A 108 -11.61 12.53 -7.69
C ASP A 108 -11.68 11.57 -6.50
N ILE A 109 -11.91 10.30 -6.80
CA ILE A 109 -11.96 9.21 -5.81
C ILE A 109 -11.08 8.08 -6.33
N PHE A 110 -10.30 7.46 -5.47
CA PHE A 110 -9.46 6.32 -5.86
C PHE A 110 -9.33 5.29 -4.74
N SER A 111 -9.33 4.01 -5.13
CA SER A 111 -9.00 2.93 -4.21
C SER A 111 -7.49 2.85 -4.01
N MET A 112 -7.08 2.49 -2.80
CA MET A 112 -5.67 2.33 -2.43
C MET A 112 -5.51 1.36 -1.27
N PRO A 113 -4.38 0.65 -1.15
CA PRO A 113 -4.01 -0.06 0.06
C PRO A 113 -3.49 0.90 1.13
N ASP A 114 -3.61 0.51 2.39
CA ASP A 114 -3.27 1.31 3.57
C ASP A 114 -1.79 1.71 3.65
N ASP A 115 -0.88 0.91 3.12
CA ASP A 115 0.56 1.21 3.08
C ASP A 115 0.91 2.44 2.21
N GLN A 116 -0.02 2.93 1.40
CA GLN A 116 0.15 4.13 0.58
C GLN A 116 -0.36 5.42 1.25
N LEU A 117 -1.16 5.30 2.32
CA LEU A 117 -1.86 6.41 2.96
C LEU A 117 -0.93 7.57 3.32
N TYR A 118 0.13 7.28 4.08
CA TYR A 118 1.05 8.34 4.55
C TYR A 118 1.76 9.09 3.42
N SER A 119 2.13 8.38 2.35
CA SER A 119 2.75 9.01 1.18
C SER A 119 1.80 9.95 0.45
N LEU A 120 0.53 9.57 0.35
CA LEU A 120 -0.51 10.37 -0.30
C LEU A 120 -0.89 11.60 0.55
N ILE A 121 -0.93 11.45 1.89
CA ILE A 121 -1.11 12.58 2.82
C ILE A 121 0.06 13.55 2.71
N ALA A 122 1.30 13.04 2.79
CA ALA A 122 2.51 13.87 2.68
C ALA A 122 2.61 14.60 1.34
N GLY A 123 2.09 14.01 0.26
CA GLY A 123 1.96 14.62 -1.06
C GLY A 123 0.79 15.61 -1.17
N GLY A 124 -0.04 15.77 -0.14
CA GLY A 124 -1.21 16.65 -0.16
C GLY A 124 -2.35 16.14 -1.06
N ALA A 125 -2.38 14.84 -1.36
CA ALA A 125 -3.33 14.26 -2.31
C ALA A 125 -4.70 13.95 -1.69
N LEU A 126 -4.75 13.75 -0.37
CA LEU A 126 -5.96 13.29 0.31
C LEU A 126 -6.66 14.43 1.05
N SER A 127 -7.96 14.56 0.82
CA SER A 127 -8.85 15.35 1.65
C SER A 127 -9.19 14.57 2.93
N PRO A 128 -9.19 15.20 4.11
CA PRO A 128 -9.73 14.57 5.32
C PRO A 128 -11.19 14.16 5.12
N VAL A 129 -11.55 12.99 5.63
CA VAL A 129 -12.93 12.48 5.58
C VAL A 129 -13.88 13.42 6.33
N VAL A 130 -14.99 13.75 5.72
CA VAL A 130 -16.11 14.42 6.39
C VAL A 130 -16.91 13.40 7.23
N ASN A 131 -17.64 13.85 8.24
CA ASN A 131 -18.44 12.95 9.11
C ASN A 131 -17.62 11.81 9.73
N GLN A 132 -16.40 12.10 10.21
CA GLN A 132 -15.45 11.10 10.70
C GLN A 132 -16.04 10.19 11.77
N ASP A 133 -16.84 10.70 12.69
CA ASP A 133 -17.42 9.90 13.78
C ASP A 133 -18.41 8.85 13.26
N GLU A 134 -19.21 9.19 12.24
CA GLU A 134 -20.12 8.26 11.57
C GLU A 134 -19.32 7.14 10.87
N VAL A 135 -18.31 7.51 10.09
CA VAL A 135 -17.46 6.54 9.37
C VAL A 135 -16.68 5.66 10.35
N LYS A 136 -16.11 6.22 11.41
CA LYS A 136 -15.40 5.47 12.45
C LYS A 136 -16.33 4.49 13.16
N GLY A 137 -17.58 4.90 13.45
CA GLY A 137 -18.58 4.04 14.12
C GLY A 137 -19.11 2.91 13.24
N ALA A 138 -19.06 3.05 11.91
CA ALA A 138 -19.60 2.08 10.95
C ALA A 138 -18.55 1.02 10.50
N ASN A 139 -17.27 1.20 10.84
CA ASN A 139 -16.19 0.37 10.33
C ASN A 139 -15.44 -0.38 11.45
N LEU A 140 -14.65 -1.39 11.08
CA LEU A 140 -13.79 -2.13 11.98
C LEU A 140 -12.74 -1.18 12.60
N PRO A 141 -12.52 -1.22 13.93
CA PRO A 141 -11.57 -0.32 14.60
C PRO A 141 -10.17 -0.31 13.97
N ASP A 142 -9.64 -1.48 13.64
CA ASP A 142 -8.32 -1.62 13.04
C ASP A 142 -8.25 -1.03 11.62
N ALA A 143 -9.34 -1.13 10.84
CA ALA A 143 -9.43 -0.51 9.50
C ALA A 143 -9.52 1.03 9.60
N VAL A 144 -10.20 1.52 10.64
CA VAL A 144 -10.26 2.95 10.96
C VAL A 144 -8.88 3.45 11.37
N GLU A 145 -8.16 2.71 12.23
CA GLU A 145 -6.81 3.06 12.65
C GLU A 145 -5.87 3.16 11.44
N ALA A 146 -5.93 2.17 10.54
CA ALA A 146 -5.13 2.14 9.31
C ALA A 146 -5.44 3.30 8.34
N ALA A 147 -6.66 3.86 8.39
CA ALA A 147 -7.07 5.00 7.55
C ALA A 147 -6.84 6.36 8.22
N CYS A 148 -6.26 6.40 9.44
CA CYS A 148 -6.00 7.61 10.20
C CYS A 148 -4.54 8.04 10.12
N TYR A 149 -4.33 9.37 10.16
CA TYR A 149 -3.06 10.00 10.48
C TYR A 149 -3.29 11.02 11.59
N GLN A 150 -2.53 10.92 12.70
CA GLN A 150 -2.68 11.80 13.88
C GLN A 150 -4.15 11.98 14.33
N SER A 151 -4.90 10.89 14.41
CA SER A 151 -6.33 10.84 14.78
C SER A 151 -7.32 11.36 13.74
N THR A 152 -6.87 11.96 12.65
CA THR A 152 -7.71 12.41 11.54
C THR A 152 -7.88 11.28 10.53
N LEU A 153 -9.11 10.99 10.15
CA LEU A 153 -9.43 9.99 9.12
C LEU A 153 -9.25 10.61 7.72
N TYR A 154 -8.45 9.98 6.86
CA TYR A 154 -8.13 10.46 5.51
C TYR A 154 -8.66 9.57 4.39
N ALA A 155 -9.22 8.43 4.73
CA ALA A 155 -9.81 7.54 3.74
C ALA A 155 -11.00 6.77 4.31
N TYR A 156 -11.87 6.30 3.43
CA TYR A 156 -13.02 5.48 3.78
C TYR A 156 -12.61 4.00 3.73
N PRO A 157 -12.65 3.24 4.84
CA PRO A 157 -12.35 1.82 4.84
C PRO A 157 -13.26 1.05 3.86
N TYR A 158 -12.66 0.15 3.08
CA TYR A 158 -13.37 -0.62 2.05
C TYR A 158 -13.33 -2.12 2.32
N THR A 159 -12.13 -2.73 2.39
CA THR A 159 -11.96 -4.14 2.71
C THR A 159 -10.85 -4.35 3.73
N ALA A 160 -10.86 -5.53 4.40
CA ALA A 160 -9.86 -5.94 5.38
C ALA A 160 -9.09 -7.18 4.89
N ASP A 161 -8.72 -7.20 3.62
CA ASP A 161 -8.22 -8.38 2.93
C ASP A 161 -6.85 -8.16 2.24
N ASN A 162 -6.14 -7.08 2.54
CA ASN A 162 -4.84 -6.78 1.95
C ASN A 162 -3.71 -7.55 2.64
N GLY A 163 -3.69 -8.86 2.42
CA GLY A 163 -2.67 -9.79 2.91
C GLY A 163 -2.51 -10.96 1.95
N TYR A 164 -1.52 -11.82 2.19
CA TYR A 164 -1.24 -12.96 1.35
C TYR A 164 -1.15 -14.26 2.17
N PHE A 165 -1.40 -15.38 1.50
CA PHE A 165 -1.42 -16.72 2.08
C PHE A 165 -1.00 -17.75 1.03
N LEU A 166 -0.99 -19.03 1.37
CA LEU A 166 -0.62 -20.10 0.45
C LEU A 166 -1.87 -20.69 -0.23
N TYR A 167 -1.93 -20.58 -1.56
CA TYR A 167 -2.81 -21.38 -2.41
C TYR A 167 -2.13 -22.71 -2.75
N TYR A 168 -2.90 -23.79 -2.82
CA TYR A 168 -2.39 -25.08 -3.23
C TYR A 168 -3.45 -25.94 -3.93
N ASN A 169 -2.99 -26.77 -4.86
CA ASN A 169 -3.82 -27.75 -5.54
C ASN A 169 -3.80 -29.06 -4.76
N ARG A 170 -4.98 -29.48 -4.28
CA ARG A 170 -5.17 -30.68 -3.45
C ARG A 170 -4.85 -32.00 -4.16
N GLU A 171 -4.77 -32.00 -5.49
CA GLU A 171 -4.29 -33.16 -6.24
C GLU A 171 -2.84 -33.52 -5.88
N TYR A 172 -2.01 -32.52 -5.62
CA TYR A 172 -0.57 -32.69 -5.31
C TYR A 172 -0.26 -32.56 -3.83
N LEU A 173 -0.99 -31.69 -3.13
CA LEU A 173 -0.76 -31.31 -1.75
C LEU A 173 -2.04 -31.50 -0.95
N SER A 174 -2.20 -32.67 -0.33
CA SER A 174 -3.44 -33.05 0.36
C SER A 174 -3.71 -32.22 1.62
N ASP A 175 -2.65 -31.85 2.36
CA ASP A 175 -2.73 -31.02 3.57
C ASP A 175 -1.36 -30.37 3.81
N PRO A 176 -1.10 -29.19 3.22
CA PRO A 176 0.16 -28.46 3.42
C PRO A 176 0.15 -27.62 4.70
N ASP A 177 -1.00 -27.49 5.41
CA ASP A 177 -1.03 -26.77 6.68
C ASP A 177 -0.13 -27.42 7.70
N GLY A 178 0.83 -26.64 8.23
CA GLY A 178 1.86 -27.14 9.14
C GLY A 178 3.04 -27.82 8.46
N GLN A 179 3.05 -28.02 7.14
CA GLN A 179 4.24 -28.49 6.42
C GLN A 179 5.25 -27.35 6.25
N PRO A 180 6.58 -27.62 6.34
CA PRO A 180 7.58 -26.61 5.98
C PRO A 180 7.58 -26.36 4.48
N PHE A 181 7.90 -25.13 4.09
CA PHE A 181 7.97 -24.72 2.68
C PHE A 181 8.94 -25.56 1.86
N ASP A 182 10.04 -25.99 2.50
CA ASP A 182 11.02 -26.91 1.90
C ASP A 182 10.35 -28.21 1.40
N ARG A 183 9.46 -28.81 2.22
CA ARG A 183 8.74 -30.03 1.81
C ARG A 183 7.76 -29.78 0.67
N ILE A 184 7.08 -28.64 0.70
CA ILE A 184 6.15 -28.23 -0.37
C ILE A 184 6.90 -28.03 -1.69
N LEU A 185 8.10 -27.43 -1.63
CA LEU A 185 9.01 -27.27 -2.78
C LEU A 185 9.49 -28.62 -3.34
N GLU A 186 9.83 -29.58 -2.45
CA GLU A 186 10.20 -30.94 -2.87
C GLU A 186 9.05 -31.61 -3.63
N VAL A 187 7.81 -31.55 -3.12
CA VAL A 187 6.63 -32.12 -3.80
C VAL A 187 6.45 -31.51 -5.18
N ALA A 188 6.61 -30.20 -5.31
CA ALA A 188 6.53 -29.55 -6.61
C ALA A 188 7.61 -30.07 -7.56
N ALA A 189 8.85 -30.17 -7.11
CA ALA A 189 9.97 -30.70 -7.93
C ALA A 189 9.79 -32.16 -8.33
N GLU A 190 9.34 -33.02 -7.41
CA GLU A 190 9.04 -34.45 -7.65
C GLU A 190 7.99 -34.64 -8.76
N ASN A 191 7.08 -33.68 -8.92
CA ASN A 191 6.02 -33.68 -9.93
C ASN A 191 6.33 -32.81 -11.16
N GLU A 192 7.56 -32.32 -11.29
CA GLU A 192 7.97 -31.39 -12.37
C GLU A 192 7.10 -30.12 -12.42
N LYS A 193 6.62 -29.68 -11.25
CA LYS A 193 5.76 -28.50 -11.07
C LYS A 193 6.48 -27.39 -10.31
N LYS A 194 5.82 -26.25 -10.14
CA LYS A 194 6.34 -25.06 -9.48
C LYS A 194 5.44 -24.57 -8.37
N ILE A 195 6.08 -23.91 -7.42
CA ILE A 195 5.44 -22.98 -6.48
C ILE A 195 5.86 -21.57 -6.87
N SER A 196 4.88 -20.68 -7.01
CA SER A 196 5.08 -19.29 -7.43
C SER A 196 5.07 -18.33 -6.25
N MET A 197 5.97 -17.36 -6.27
CA MET A 197 5.93 -16.19 -5.40
C MET A 197 6.71 -15.04 -6.04
N GLU A 198 6.25 -13.80 -5.82
CA GLU A 198 6.93 -12.61 -6.31
C GLU A 198 8.11 -12.21 -5.40
N PHE A 199 9.34 -12.47 -5.84
CA PHE A 199 10.57 -12.19 -5.09
C PHE A 199 11.19 -10.82 -5.36
N ASN A 200 10.65 -10.03 -6.27
CA ASN A 200 11.09 -8.65 -6.54
C ASN A 200 10.27 -7.60 -5.79
N SER A 201 9.31 -8.02 -4.95
CA SER A 201 8.48 -7.16 -4.13
C SER A 201 8.89 -7.24 -2.66
N GLY A 202 9.26 -6.11 -2.06
CA GLY A 202 9.56 -6.01 -0.62
C GLY A 202 8.37 -6.39 0.25
N TRP A 203 7.15 -6.17 -0.24
CA TRP A 203 5.92 -6.55 0.44
C TRP A 203 5.81 -8.07 0.63
N TYR A 204 6.05 -8.85 -0.42
CA TYR A 204 6.10 -10.31 -0.32
C TYR A 204 7.32 -10.82 0.45
N LEU A 205 8.49 -10.21 0.25
CA LEU A 205 9.72 -10.63 0.92
C LEU A 205 9.69 -10.46 2.44
N TYR A 206 8.86 -9.52 2.94
CA TYR A 206 8.65 -9.38 4.38
C TYR A 206 8.27 -10.71 5.06
N SER A 207 7.60 -11.62 4.35
CA SER A 207 7.19 -12.93 4.89
C SER A 207 8.34 -13.74 5.47
N PHE A 208 9.55 -13.57 4.97
CA PHE A 208 10.75 -14.26 5.43
C PHE A 208 11.47 -13.52 6.56
N PHE A 209 11.24 -12.22 6.73
CA PHE A 209 11.88 -11.43 7.78
C PHE A 209 11.04 -11.37 9.07
N GLY A 210 9.73 -11.43 8.97
CA GLY A 210 8.87 -11.53 10.14
C GLY A 210 9.18 -12.78 10.97
N ASN A 211 9.02 -12.72 12.27
CA ASN A 211 9.31 -13.78 13.24
C ASN A 211 10.80 -14.20 13.34
N THR A 212 11.73 -13.50 12.69
CA THR A 212 13.18 -13.74 12.82
C THR A 212 13.82 -12.98 13.96
N GLY A 213 13.13 -11.99 14.53
CA GLY A 213 13.69 -10.99 15.43
C GLY A 213 14.36 -9.81 14.69
N LEU A 214 14.32 -9.83 13.37
CA LEU A 214 14.66 -8.67 12.53
C LEU A 214 13.43 -7.79 12.43
N ASP A 215 13.64 -6.49 12.60
CA ASP A 215 12.56 -5.53 12.78
C ASP A 215 12.46 -4.55 11.61
N PHE A 216 11.24 -4.17 11.29
CA PHE A 216 10.87 -3.17 10.31
C PHE A 216 9.56 -2.53 10.73
N GLY A 217 9.51 -1.22 10.77
CA GLY A 217 8.30 -0.51 11.19
C GLY A 217 8.40 0.99 11.06
N ILE A 218 7.38 1.67 11.57
CA ILE A 218 7.32 3.12 11.68
C ILE A 218 7.84 3.52 13.06
N ASN A 219 8.67 4.54 13.15
CA ASN A 219 9.14 5.11 14.41
C ASN A 219 8.01 5.84 15.16
N ASP A 220 8.24 6.14 16.44
CA ASP A 220 7.27 6.84 17.31
C ASP A 220 6.86 8.24 16.79
N ASP A 221 7.63 8.81 15.85
CA ASP A 221 7.28 10.07 15.19
C ASP A 221 6.13 9.91 14.16
N GLY A 222 5.74 8.67 13.83
CA GLY A 222 4.69 8.36 12.86
C GLY A 222 5.02 8.73 11.40
N VAL A 223 6.27 9.07 11.10
CA VAL A 223 6.70 9.58 9.78
C VAL A 223 7.89 8.83 9.22
N THR A 224 8.90 8.53 10.06
CA THR A 224 10.12 7.85 9.63
C THR A 224 10.05 6.35 9.89
N ASN A 225 10.72 5.56 9.04
CA ASN A 225 10.81 4.11 9.18
C ASN A 225 12.11 3.71 9.87
N HIS A 226 12.06 2.61 10.62
CA HIS A 226 13.24 1.89 11.04
C HIS A 226 13.31 0.53 10.35
N CYS A 227 14.54 0.04 10.15
CA CYS A 227 14.81 -1.28 9.58
C CYS A 227 16.18 -1.75 10.08
N ASN A 228 16.20 -2.89 10.77
CA ASN A 228 17.46 -3.47 11.28
C ASN A 228 17.91 -4.72 10.51
N TRP A 229 17.38 -4.98 9.32
CA TRP A 229 17.68 -6.17 8.52
C TRP A 229 19.15 -6.34 8.17
N ASN A 230 19.96 -5.29 8.28
CA ASN A 230 21.41 -5.31 8.11
C ASN A 230 22.19 -5.50 9.43
N THR A 231 21.51 -5.78 10.55
CA THR A 231 22.17 -5.98 11.84
C THR A 231 23.13 -7.18 11.81
N THR A 232 24.22 -7.07 12.56
CA THR A 232 25.15 -8.17 12.83
C THR A 232 24.86 -8.87 14.16
N GLU A 233 23.89 -8.36 14.91
CA GLU A 233 23.45 -8.88 16.20
C GLU A 233 22.28 -9.87 16.02
N GLY A 234 21.97 -10.63 17.08
CA GLY A 234 20.84 -11.56 17.08
C GLY A 234 21.19 -12.97 16.61
N SER A 235 20.25 -13.89 16.79
CA SER A 235 20.38 -15.31 16.42
C SER A 235 20.23 -15.53 14.91
N ILE A 236 19.32 -14.80 14.28
CA ILE A 236 19.11 -14.76 12.83
C ILE A 236 19.53 -13.38 12.34
N LYS A 237 20.28 -13.33 11.26
CA LYS A 237 20.75 -12.10 10.59
C LYS A 237 20.10 -11.98 9.21
N GLY A 238 20.04 -10.80 8.65
CA GLY A 238 19.53 -10.61 7.30
C GLY A 238 20.27 -11.44 6.25
N THR A 239 21.58 -11.68 6.44
CA THR A 239 22.37 -12.57 5.59
C THR A 239 21.94 -14.05 5.69
N ASP A 240 21.45 -14.50 6.85
CA ASP A 240 20.91 -15.85 7.01
C ASP A 240 19.58 -15.99 6.25
N VAL A 241 18.72 -14.95 6.31
CA VAL A 241 17.48 -14.86 5.53
C VAL A 241 17.79 -14.79 4.02
N GLY A 242 18.77 -13.99 3.62
CA GLY A 242 19.21 -13.90 2.23
C GLY A 242 19.70 -15.23 1.67
N GLN A 243 20.42 -16.02 2.48
CA GLN A 243 20.84 -17.38 2.09
C GLN A 243 19.65 -18.33 1.96
N ALA A 244 18.66 -18.25 2.86
CA ALA A 244 17.44 -19.05 2.75
C ALA A 244 16.64 -18.68 1.48
N LEU A 245 16.49 -17.39 1.18
CA LEU A 245 15.87 -16.91 -0.07
C LEU A 245 16.60 -17.44 -1.32
N LEU A 246 17.92 -17.42 -1.32
CA LEU A 246 18.73 -17.97 -2.42
C LEU A 246 18.49 -19.47 -2.59
N ASN A 247 18.43 -20.22 -1.50
CA ASN A 247 18.15 -21.66 -1.55
C ASN A 247 16.77 -21.95 -2.13
N ILE A 248 15.75 -21.16 -1.75
CA ILE A 248 14.39 -21.26 -2.30
C ILE A 248 14.39 -20.88 -3.78
N ALA A 249 14.96 -19.71 -4.14
CA ALA A 249 14.98 -19.20 -5.51
C ALA A 249 15.67 -20.13 -6.51
N THR A 250 16.65 -20.91 -6.05
CA THR A 250 17.38 -21.89 -6.89
C THR A 250 16.79 -23.30 -6.84
N HIS A 251 15.74 -23.51 -6.03
CA HIS A 251 15.11 -24.83 -5.92
C HIS A 251 14.32 -25.18 -7.18
N PRO A 252 14.46 -26.42 -7.73
CA PRO A 252 13.78 -26.82 -8.97
C PRO A 252 12.26 -26.77 -8.89
N GLY A 253 11.65 -26.86 -7.71
CA GLY A 253 10.21 -26.71 -7.47
C GLY A 253 9.73 -25.27 -7.32
N PHE A 254 10.59 -24.25 -7.47
CA PHE A 254 10.23 -22.84 -7.29
C PHE A 254 10.30 -22.05 -8.58
N VAL A 255 9.48 -21.01 -8.67
CA VAL A 255 9.59 -19.95 -9.69
C VAL A 255 9.34 -18.59 -9.06
N ALA A 256 10.31 -17.70 -9.19
CA ALA A 256 10.17 -16.29 -8.84
C ALA A 256 9.58 -15.54 -10.03
N GLN A 257 8.35 -15.05 -9.90
CA GLN A 257 7.66 -14.32 -10.98
C GLN A 257 6.67 -13.32 -10.41
N ALA A 258 6.25 -12.35 -11.22
CA ALA A 258 5.22 -11.39 -10.85
C ALA A 258 3.90 -12.09 -10.50
N ASP A 259 3.14 -11.52 -9.55
CA ASP A 259 1.92 -12.13 -9.02
C ASP A 259 0.89 -12.46 -10.14
N GLY A 260 0.73 -11.60 -11.15
CA GLY A 260 -0.14 -11.87 -12.29
C GLY A 260 0.21 -13.13 -13.09
N LEU A 261 1.49 -13.53 -13.13
CA LEU A 261 1.93 -14.75 -13.81
C LEU A 261 1.63 -16.03 -13.01
N PHE A 262 1.32 -15.91 -11.72
CA PHE A 262 0.88 -17.03 -10.92
C PHE A 262 -0.41 -17.64 -11.48
N ILE A 263 -1.39 -16.80 -11.83
CA ILE A 263 -2.67 -17.27 -12.41
C ILE A 263 -2.48 -17.95 -13.77
N GLU A 264 -1.57 -17.47 -14.60
CA GLU A 264 -1.23 -18.16 -15.84
C GLU A 264 -0.65 -19.55 -15.58
N GLY A 265 0.29 -19.67 -14.63
CA GLY A 265 0.87 -20.95 -14.22
C GLY A 265 -0.14 -21.90 -13.56
N VAL A 266 -1.17 -21.38 -12.88
CA VAL A 266 -2.30 -22.15 -12.35
C VAL A 266 -3.14 -22.73 -13.50
N LYS A 267 -3.49 -21.91 -14.50
CA LYS A 267 -4.32 -22.28 -15.64
C LYS A 267 -3.65 -23.29 -16.57
N ASP A 268 -2.35 -23.15 -16.79
CA ASP A 268 -1.58 -24.06 -17.68
C ASP A 268 -1.09 -25.32 -16.94
N GLY A 269 -1.29 -25.38 -15.62
CA GLY A 269 -0.89 -26.50 -14.78
C GLY A 269 0.60 -26.54 -14.43
N THR A 270 1.37 -25.51 -14.70
CA THR A 270 2.77 -25.38 -14.27
C THR A 270 2.86 -25.16 -12.78
N CYS A 271 2.02 -24.29 -12.20
CA CYS A 271 2.00 -24.01 -10.77
C CYS A 271 0.96 -24.88 -10.06
N ILE A 272 1.38 -25.55 -8.99
CA ILE A 272 0.53 -26.34 -8.09
C ILE A 272 0.34 -25.67 -6.73
N ALA A 273 1.06 -24.61 -6.46
CA ALA A 273 0.90 -23.75 -5.29
C ALA A 273 1.46 -22.35 -5.59
N GLY A 274 1.09 -21.38 -4.77
CA GLY A 274 1.64 -20.04 -4.85
C GLY A 274 1.27 -19.20 -3.63
N ILE A 275 2.14 -18.25 -3.30
CA ILE A 275 1.88 -17.26 -2.26
C ILE A 275 1.35 -16.00 -2.96
N SER A 276 0.09 -15.69 -2.69
CA SER A 276 -0.63 -14.56 -3.25
C SER A 276 -1.80 -14.14 -2.35
N GLY A 277 -2.46 -13.05 -2.67
CA GLY A 277 -3.58 -12.51 -1.89
C GLY A 277 -4.95 -12.94 -2.39
N VAL A 278 -5.99 -12.52 -1.68
CA VAL A 278 -7.39 -12.89 -1.94
C VAL A 278 -7.87 -12.45 -3.34
N TRP A 279 -7.26 -11.44 -3.94
CA TRP A 279 -7.60 -10.96 -5.30
C TRP A 279 -7.49 -12.03 -6.38
N ASN A 280 -6.70 -13.09 -6.14
CA ASN A 280 -6.56 -14.22 -7.04
C ASN A 280 -7.50 -15.40 -6.71
N ALA A 281 -8.29 -15.33 -5.62
CA ALA A 281 -9.06 -16.47 -5.11
C ALA A 281 -10.04 -17.03 -6.14
N VAL A 282 -10.81 -16.16 -6.79
CA VAL A 282 -11.81 -16.58 -7.80
C VAL A 282 -11.13 -17.27 -8.99
N ALA A 283 -10.08 -16.69 -9.52
CA ALA A 283 -9.37 -17.24 -10.68
C ALA A 283 -8.69 -18.58 -10.38
N VAL A 284 -8.13 -18.74 -9.16
CA VAL A 284 -7.54 -20.01 -8.71
C VAL A 284 -8.61 -21.07 -8.48
N GLU A 285 -9.75 -20.70 -7.86
CA GLU A 285 -10.88 -21.62 -7.64
C GLU A 285 -11.49 -22.09 -8.98
N GLU A 286 -11.68 -21.19 -9.93
CA GLU A 286 -12.15 -21.53 -11.27
C GLU A 286 -11.22 -22.52 -11.98
N ALA A 287 -9.90 -22.35 -11.84
CA ALA A 287 -8.94 -23.21 -12.53
C ALA A 287 -8.76 -24.58 -11.85
N TRP A 288 -8.75 -24.65 -10.53
CA TRP A 288 -8.53 -25.90 -9.79
C TRP A 288 -9.83 -26.60 -9.36
N GLY A 289 -10.98 -25.89 -9.37
CA GLY A 289 -12.29 -26.45 -9.01
C GLY A 289 -12.25 -27.09 -7.61
N HIS A 290 -12.67 -28.36 -7.52
CA HIS A 290 -12.69 -29.11 -6.25
C HIS A 290 -11.29 -29.35 -5.64
N ASN A 291 -10.22 -29.18 -6.40
CA ASN A 291 -8.84 -29.26 -5.92
C ASN A 291 -8.31 -27.95 -5.33
N TYR A 292 -9.10 -26.86 -5.37
CA TYR A 292 -8.74 -25.59 -4.74
C TYR A 292 -8.51 -25.77 -3.23
N GLY A 293 -7.39 -25.25 -2.75
CA GLY A 293 -7.06 -25.18 -1.34
C GLY A 293 -6.33 -23.88 -1.01
N ALA A 294 -6.53 -23.41 0.21
CA ALA A 294 -5.83 -22.27 0.77
C ALA A 294 -5.56 -22.51 2.25
N CYS A 295 -4.39 -22.06 2.72
CA CYS A 295 -4.02 -22.14 4.13
C CYS A 295 -3.06 -21.01 4.51
N LYS A 296 -2.76 -20.87 5.80
CA LYS A 296 -1.76 -19.93 6.28
C LYS A 296 -0.40 -20.20 5.61
N LEU A 297 0.47 -19.20 5.63
CA LEU A 297 1.84 -19.35 5.17
C LEU A 297 2.58 -20.46 5.94
N PRO A 298 3.44 -21.27 5.28
CA PRO A 298 4.22 -22.32 5.91
C PRO A 298 5.36 -21.76 6.78
N THR A 299 6.07 -22.64 7.47
CA THR A 299 7.42 -22.35 7.98
C THR A 299 8.44 -22.51 6.85
N TYR A 300 9.60 -21.88 6.99
CA TYR A 300 10.75 -22.10 6.10
C TYR A 300 12.02 -22.33 6.91
N THR A 301 13.00 -23.01 6.32
CA THR A 301 14.29 -23.26 6.97
C THR A 301 15.21 -22.06 6.85
N CYS A 302 15.56 -21.44 7.98
CA CYS A 302 16.57 -20.40 8.07
C CYS A 302 17.60 -20.78 9.12
N LYS A 303 18.87 -20.89 8.72
CA LYS A 303 19.99 -21.26 9.63
C LYS A 303 19.70 -22.51 10.47
N GLY A 304 19.09 -23.52 9.85
CA GLY A 304 18.74 -24.79 10.49
C GLY A 304 17.55 -24.73 11.46
N GLN A 305 16.81 -23.65 11.49
CA GLN A 305 15.60 -23.45 12.30
C GLN A 305 14.39 -23.32 11.38
N GLN A 306 13.22 -23.77 11.84
CA GLN A 306 11.95 -23.53 11.20
C GLN A 306 11.39 -22.19 11.68
N ILE A 307 11.25 -21.23 10.76
CA ILE A 307 10.71 -19.88 11.03
C ILE A 307 9.33 -19.80 10.36
N GLN A 308 8.32 -19.43 11.12
CA GLN A 308 6.98 -19.18 10.57
C GLN A 308 7.03 -17.95 9.67
N MET A 309 6.66 -18.10 8.40
CA MET A 309 6.49 -16.96 7.49
C MET A 309 5.37 -16.04 7.98
N SER A 310 5.54 -14.75 7.78
CA SER A 310 4.57 -13.72 8.18
C SER A 310 3.83 -13.15 6.98
N SER A 311 2.62 -12.67 7.21
CA SER A 311 1.86 -11.88 6.24
C SER A 311 1.54 -10.52 6.83
N PHE A 312 1.25 -9.55 5.98
CA PHE A 312 0.65 -8.31 6.43
C PHE A 312 -0.83 -8.53 6.77
N LYS A 313 -1.30 -7.75 7.74
CA LYS A 313 -2.71 -7.49 7.98
C LYS A 313 -2.97 -6.11 7.41
N GLY A 314 -3.53 -6.04 6.22
CA GLY A 314 -3.73 -4.79 5.52
C GLY A 314 -5.19 -4.55 5.16
N TYR A 315 -5.46 -3.31 4.78
CA TYR A 315 -6.78 -2.81 4.46
C TYR A 315 -6.72 -2.11 3.11
N LYS A 316 -7.85 -2.12 2.39
CA LYS A 316 -8.05 -1.25 1.24
C LYS A 316 -9.08 -0.20 1.58
N MET A 317 -8.93 0.97 1.01
CA MET A 317 -9.72 2.15 1.33
C MET A 317 -9.90 3.04 0.11
N PHE A 318 -10.92 3.88 0.13
CA PHE A 318 -11.10 4.93 -0.87
C PHE A 318 -10.62 6.26 -0.31
N GLY A 319 -9.74 6.92 -1.05
CA GLY A 319 -9.32 8.30 -0.80
C GLY A 319 -10.08 9.26 -1.69
N VAL A 320 -10.34 10.46 -1.19
CA VAL A 320 -10.86 11.58 -1.97
C VAL A 320 -9.73 12.56 -2.26
N ASN A 321 -9.56 12.89 -3.55
CA ASN A 321 -8.55 13.81 -4.00
C ASN A 321 -8.83 15.22 -3.46
N ALA A 322 -7.86 15.79 -2.73
CA ALA A 322 -7.98 17.14 -2.16
C ALA A 322 -8.15 18.24 -3.22
N TYR A 323 -7.87 17.95 -4.48
CA TYR A 323 -7.98 18.86 -5.62
C TYR A 323 -9.20 18.60 -6.49
N SER A 324 -10.13 17.73 -6.04
CA SER A 324 -11.41 17.55 -6.74
C SER A 324 -12.18 18.85 -6.86
N GLU A 325 -12.66 19.19 -8.06
CA GLU A 325 -13.52 20.35 -8.28
C GLU A 325 -14.89 20.20 -7.61
N HIS A 326 -15.32 18.95 -7.32
CA HIS A 326 -16.60 18.60 -6.71
C HIS A 326 -16.42 17.88 -5.38
N LEU A 327 -15.56 18.43 -4.50
CA LEU A 327 -15.10 17.78 -3.27
C LEU A 327 -16.27 17.31 -2.38
N ALA A 328 -17.28 18.13 -2.19
CA ALA A 328 -18.46 17.79 -1.37
C ALA A 328 -19.22 16.58 -1.92
N TRP A 329 -19.39 16.49 -3.23
CA TRP A 329 -20.01 15.35 -3.88
C TRP A 329 -19.13 14.11 -3.90
N ALA A 330 -17.80 14.27 -4.02
CA ALA A 330 -16.86 13.18 -3.93
C ALA A 330 -16.89 12.52 -2.54
N HIS A 331 -17.00 13.30 -1.46
CA HIS A 331 -17.18 12.78 -0.11
C HIS A 331 -18.56 12.18 0.15
N LYS A 332 -19.57 12.58 -0.62
CA LYS A 332 -20.94 12.10 -0.47
C LYS A 332 -21.19 10.79 -1.19
N LEU A 333 -20.43 10.55 -2.28
CA LEU A 333 -20.45 9.32 -3.06
C LEU A 333 -19.76 8.18 -2.31
#